data_49352c9d2b7e00da2ab45a501fa4afd2
#
_entry.id   49352c9d2b7e00da2ab45a501fa4afd2
#
_cell.length_a   1.000
_cell.length_b   1.000
_cell.length_c   1.000
_cell.angle_alpha   90.00
_cell.angle_beta   90.00
_cell.angle_gamma   90.00
#
_symmetry.space_group_name_H-M   'P 1'
#
loop_
_entity.id
_entity.type
_entity.pdbx_description
1 polymer ?
#
loop_
_entity_poly.entity_id
_entity_poly.type
_entity_poly.pdbx_seq_one_letter_code
_entity_poly.pdbx_strand_id
1 'polypeptide(L)'
;DVYNRQPKENTPFKTKNETIKRLVEYQKESAAKNNWEFTDLNAPMTALNQQYQQKDPTFTLCGSDRIHPDNDGHMVMAYLFLKAQGFVGKEVADMEINANKKQAVKSENCTVSNIKKNGKDLSFDYLAEALPYPLDTIARGWGQKKSQAEVLKVVPFMEEMNRETLKVTGLKGNYKLLIDDEEIGTWSGDELAKGINLAAESKTPQYQQALTVMHLNEYRWEIERTFREYAWCEFGFFQQKGLLYADDRKAIEVMDENLDKNVWLKGRRDMYSKMMFEAVRDARQQEMDVLINKIYEINKPVVRKILLRKV
;
A
#
# COMPACT_ATOMS: atom_id res chain seq x y z
N ASP A 1 13.80 -0.86 12.60
CA ASP A 1 15.00 -1.59 13.04
C ASP A 1 15.69 -0.93 14.22
N VAL A 2 14.89 -0.47 15.15
CA VAL A 2 15.36 0.04 16.44
C VAL A 2 16.13 -1.05 17.21
N TYR A 3 15.88 -2.30 16.88
CA TYR A 3 16.41 -3.48 17.54
C TYR A 3 17.83 -3.82 17.16
N ASN A 4 18.21 -3.54 15.91
CA ASN A 4 19.54 -3.84 15.39
C ASN A 4 20.44 -2.61 15.25
N ARG A 5 19.99 -1.48 15.78
CA ARG A 5 20.86 -0.32 15.91
C ARG A 5 21.97 -0.70 16.90
N GLN A 6 23.20 -0.89 16.39
CA GLN A 6 24.35 -1.15 17.23
C GLN A 6 24.44 -0.01 18.27
N PRO A 7 24.22 -0.27 19.55
CA PRO A 7 24.34 0.78 20.54
C PRO A 7 25.80 1.22 20.55
N LYS A 8 26.03 2.48 20.27
CA LYS A 8 27.31 3.08 20.66
C LYS A 8 27.42 2.92 22.17
N GLU A 9 28.59 2.58 22.68
CA GLU A 9 28.82 2.58 24.12
C GLU A 9 28.29 3.88 24.73
N ASN A 10 27.50 3.77 25.78
CA ASN A 10 26.83 4.89 26.45
C ASN A 10 25.62 5.56 25.75
N THR A 11 24.95 4.91 24.82
CA THR A 11 23.69 5.45 24.31
C THR A 11 22.50 5.10 25.24
N PRO A 12 21.51 6.00 25.45
CA PRO A 12 20.32 5.72 26.27
C PRO A 12 19.41 4.63 25.67
N PHE A 13 19.74 4.09 24.50
CA PHE A 13 18.95 3.09 23.79
C PHE A 13 19.44 1.64 23.96
N LYS A 14 20.46 1.38 24.75
CA LYS A 14 21.07 0.05 24.91
C LYS A 14 20.07 -1.06 25.28
N THR A 15 19.02 -0.72 26.03
CA THR A 15 17.98 -1.67 26.49
C THR A 15 16.63 -1.45 25.80
N LYS A 16 16.54 -0.61 24.77
CA LYS A 16 15.25 -0.25 24.15
C LYS A 16 14.52 -1.47 23.58
N ASN A 17 15.25 -2.38 22.95
CA ASN A 17 14.65 -3.61 22.42
C ASN A 17 14.05 -4.47 23.53
N GLU A 18 14.74 -4.64 24.65
CA GLU A 18 14.23 -5.41 25.78
C GLU A 18 12.98 -4.74 26.39
N THR A 19 12.98 -3.42 26.46
CA THR A 19 11.80 -2.66 26.92
C THR A 19 10.60 -2.88 25.99
N ILE A 20 10.82 -2.85 24.68
CA ILE A 20 9.72 -3.08 23.70
C ILE A 20 9.20 -4.50 23.79
N LYS A 21 10.07 -5.52 23.92
CA LYS A 21 9.62 -6.90 24.13
C LYS A 21 8.74 -7.05 25.38
N ARG A 22 9.12 -6.41 26.48
CA ARG A 22 8.30 -6.39 27.69
C ARG A 22 6.95 -5.70 27.50
N LEU A 23 6.92 -4.61 26.73
CA LEU A 23 5.66 -3.95 26.36
C LEU A 23 4.77 -4.84 25.50
N VAL A 24 5.35 -5.55 24.53
CA VAL A 24 4.63 -6.51 23.67
C VAL A 24 4.01 -7.62 24.52
N GLU A 25 4.76 -8.23 25.46
CA GLU A 25 4.22 -9.26 26.36
C GLU A 25 3.09 -8.71 27.24
N TYR A 26 3.27 -7.52 27.82
CA TYR A 26 2.20 -6.86 28.59
C TYR A 26 0.94 -6.62 27.76
N GLN A 27 1.08 -6.14 26.51
CA GLN A 27 -0.03 -5.92 25.60
C GLN A 27 -0.75 -7.22 25.25
N LYS A 28 0.01 -8.28 24.97
CA LYS A 28 -0.49 -9.63 24.66
C LYS A 28 -1.29 -10.21 25.83
N GLU A 29 -0.74 -10.15 27.04
CA GLU A 29 -1.43 -10.58 28.27
C GLU A 29 -2.70 -9.77 28.52
N SER A 30 -2.62 -8.44 28.34
CA SER A 30 -3.77 -7.55 28.51
C SER A 30 -4.86 -7.82 27.50
N ALA A 31 -4.51 -8.07 26.25
CA ALA A 31 -5.45 -8.43 25.18
C ALA A 31 -6.15 -9.76 25.52
N ALA A 32 -5.39 -10.78 25.90
CA ALA A 32 -5.96 -12.06 26.29
C ALA A 32 -6.91 -11.93 27.50
N LYS A 33 -6.53 -11.16 28.52
CA LYS A 33 -7.36 -10.93 29.73
C LYS A 33 -8.69 -10.21 29.42
N ASN A 34 -8.70 -9.32 28.42
CA ASN A 34 -9.87 -8.54 28.06
C ASN A 34 -10.61 -9.08 26.82
N ASN A 35 -10.19 -10.21 26.30
CA ASN A 35 -10.72 -10.80 25.05
C ASN A 35 -10.64 -9.82 23.85
N TRP A 36 -9.50 -9.13 23.75
CA TRP A 36 -9.17 -8.26 22.62
C TRP A 36 -8.30 -9.01 21.62
N GLU A 37 -8.41 -8.65 20.36
CA GLU A 37 -7.49 -9.11 19.33
C GLU A 37 -6.10 -8.50 19.52
N PHE A 38 -5.07 -9.26 19.16
CA PHE A 38 -3.68 -8.82 19.27
C PHE A 38 -2.88 -9.27 18.04
N THR A 39 -2.17 -8.34 17.43
CA THR A 39 -1.25 -8.63 16.33
C THR A 39 0.18 -8.25 16.72
N ASP A 40 1.06 -9.23 16.80
CA ASP A 40 2.49 -9.00 17.05
C ASP A 40 3.20 -8.65 15.72
N LEU A 41 3.57 -7.39 15.56
CA LEU A 41 4.42 -6.94 14.45
C LEU A 41 5.92 -6.98 14.82
N ASN A 42 6.24 -7.00 16.12
CA ASN A 42 7.60 -6.87 16.60
C ASN A 42 8.44 -8.13 16.32
N ALA A 43 7.98 -9.29 16.75
CA ALA A 43 8.73 -10.53 16.59
C ALA A 43 8.98 -10.89 15.13
N PRO A 44 7.98 -10.91 14.21
CA PRO A 44 8.22 -11.26 12.83
C PRO A 44 9.06 -10.22 12.08
N MET A 45 8.91 -8.91 12.32
CA MET A 45 9.77 -7.90 11.71
C MET A 45 11.22 -8.01 12.21
N THR A 46 11.43 -8.31 13.48
CA THR A 46 12.77 -8.55 14.05
C THR A 46 13.41 -9.76 13.40
N ALA A 47 12.68 -10.86 13.25
CA ALA A 47 13.17 -12.08 12.61
C ALA A 47 13.58 -11.83 11.14
N LEU A 48 12.75 -11.11 10.38
CA LEU A 48 13.07 -10.72 9.00
C LEU A 48 14.35 -9.87 8.93
N ASN A 49 14.47 -8.83 9.76
CA ASN A 49 15.69 -8.03 9.79
C ASN A 49 16.92 -8.89 10.09
N GLN A 50 16.87 -9.77 11.10
CA GLN A 50 17.99 -10.65 11.47
C GLN A 50 18.34 -11.62 10.33
N GLN A 51 17.34 -12.21 9.68
CA GLN A 51 17.55 -13.12 8.56
C GLN A 51 18.31 -12.46 7.40
N TYR A 52 17.91 -11.25 7.01
CA TYR A 52 18.54 -10.54 5.89
C TYR A 52 19.89 -9.96 6.28
N GLN A 53 20.08 -9.55 7.52
CA GLN A 53 21.37 -9.05 8.05
C GLN A 53 22.46 -10.12 8.14
N GLN A 54 22.11 -11.41 8.11
CA GLN A 54 23.10 -12.48 7.97
C GLN A 54 23.85 -12.41 6.63
N LYS A 55 23.19 -11.88 5.58
CA LYS A 55 23.75 -11.72 4.23
C LYS A 55 24.28 -10.31 3.98
N ASP A 56 23.59 -9.30 4.49
CA ASP A 56 23.91 -7.89 4.37
C ASP A 56 23.73 -7.20 5.73
N PRO A 57 24.80 -6.98 6.50
CA PRO A 57 24.71 -6.33 7.82
C PRO A 57 24.12 -4.92 7.79
N THR A 58 24.04 -4.28 6.61
CA THR A 58 23.44 -2.94 6.44
C THR A 58 21.93 -2.99 6.21
N PHE A 59 21.36 -4.17 5.93
CA PHE A 59 19.94 -4.34 5.68
C PHE A 59 19.08 -3.80 6.84
N THR A 60 18.00 -3.13 6.50
CA THR A 60 17.00 -2.65 7.45
C THR A 60 15.66 -2.45 6.75
N LEU A 61 14.56 -2.74 7.43
CA LEU A 61 13.20 -2.37 7.03
C LEU A 61 12.86 -0.92 7.38
N CYS A 62 13.79 -0.19 7.99
CA CYS A 62 13.65 1.21 8.36
C CYS A 62 14.41 2.11 7.37
N GLY A 63 14.14 3.41 7.43
CA GLY A 63 14.92 4.43 6.75
C GLY A 63 16.33 4.59 7.34
N SER A 64 17.01 5.65 6.94
CA SER A 64 18.41 5.92 7.34
C SER A 64 18.60 6.15 8.85
N ASP A 65 17.54 6.53 9.55
CA ASP A 65 17.55 6.71 11.02
C ASP A 65 17.38 5.40 11.80
N ARG A 66 17.04 4.31 11.12
CA ARG A 66 16.78 2.99 11.70
C ARG A 66 15.65 2.97 12.75
N ILE A 67 14.74 3.92 12.68
CA ILE A 67 13.61 4.09 13.59
C ILE A 67 12.30 4.02 12.84
N HIS A 68 12.14 4.89 11.84
CA HIS A 68 10.93 4.97 11.05
C HIS A 68 10.99 3.92 9.93
N PRO A 69 9.96 3.08 9.76
CA PRO A 69 9.91 2.14 8.64
C PRO A 69 10.09 2.86 7.32
N ASP A 70 10.85 2.28 6.39
CA ASP A 70 10.88 2.70 5.00
C ASP A 70 9.63 2.19 4.27
N ASN A 71 9.42 2.50 3.01
CA ASN A 71 8.20 2.09 2.29
C ASN A 71 8.06 0.56 2.23
N ASP A 72 9.17 -0.19 2.05
CA ASP A 72 9.17 -1.66 2.17
C ASP A 72 8.82 -2.14 3.58
N GLY A 73 9.30 -1.45 4.61
CA GLY A 73 8.98 -1.74 6.01
C GLY A 73 7.50 -1.51 6.33
N HIS A 74 6.89 -0.44 5.83
CA HIS A 74 5.45 -0.21 5.95
C HIS A 74 4.65 -1.31 5.23
N MET A 75 5.10 -1.76 4.05
CA MET A 75 4.46 -2.86 3.34
C MET A 75 4.60 -4.20 4.08
N VAL A 76 5.74 -4.47 4.73
CA VAL A 76 5.89 -5.64 5.61
C VAL A 76 4.92 -5.57 6.79
N MET A 77 4.75 -4.41 7.40
CA MET A 77 3.76 -4.22 8.48
C MET A 77 2.33 -4.51 7.99
N ALA A 78 1.96 -3.96 6.83
CA ALA A 78 0.64 -4.20 6.22
C ALA A 78 0.44 -5.70 5.91
N TYR A 79 1.44 -6.36 5.32
CA TYR A 79 1.41 -7.79 5.04
C TYR A 79 1.20 -8.62 6.32
N LEU A 80 1.96 -8.35 7.38
CA LEU A 80 1.85 -9.07 8.65
C LEU A 80 0.50 -8.85 9.34
N PHE A 81 -0.02 -7.63 9.27
CA PHE A 81 -1.32 -7.28 9.82
C PHE A 81 -2.45 -8.02 9.08
N LEU A 82 -2.45 -7.99 7.75
CA LEU A 82 -3.43 -8.71 6.93
C LEU A 82 -3.31 -10.23 7.12
N LYS A 83 -2.09 -10.73 7.27
CA LYS A 83 -1.83 -12.15 7.55
C LYS A 83 -2.45 -12.58 8.89
N ALA A 84 -2.30 -11.77 9.93
CA ALA A 84 -2.92 -12.04 11.24
C ALA A 84 -4.45 -12.02 11.18
N GLN A 85 -5.04 -11.24 10.26
CA GLN A 85 -6.48 -11.20 10.01
C GLN A 85 -7.00 -12.34 9.09
N GLY A 86 -6.14 -13.24 8.65
CA GLY A 86 -6.53 -14.38 7.81
C GLY A 86 -6.78 -14.05 6.34
N PHE A 87 -6.14 -12.99 5.82
CA PHE A 87 -6.25 -12.63 4.40
C PHE A 87 -5.30 -13.40 3.47
N VAL A 88 -4.35 -14.16 4.03
CA VAL A 88 -3.45 -15.01 3.24
C VAL A 88 -4.22 -15.99 2.37
N GLY A 89 -3.85 -16.07 1.10
CA GLY A 89 -4.44 -17.01 0.14
C GLY A 89 -5.79 -16.58 -0.43
N LYS A 90 -6.31 -15.39 -0.06
CA LYS A 90 -7.47 -14.83 -0.74
C LYS A 90 -7.04 -14.26 -2.09
N GLU A 91 -7.67 -14.72 -3.15
CA GLU A 91 -7.40 -14.27 -4.51
C GLU A 91 -8.09 -12.92 -4.78
N VAL A 92 -7.44 -12.05 -5.57
CA VAL A 92 -8.11 -10.94 -6.24
C VAL A 92 -9.16 -11.51 -7.20
N ALA A 93 -8.73 -12.46 -8.02
CA ALA A 93 -9.59 -13.33 -8.82
C ALA A 93 -8.82 -14.60 -9.20
N ASP A 94 -9.55 -15.72 -9.38
CA ASP A 94 -8.99 -16.96 -9.92
C ASP A 94 -9.90 -17.52 -10.99
N MET A 95 -9.40 -17.53 -12.23
CA MET A 95 -10.11 -18.04 -13.39
C MET A 95 -9.36 -19.17 -14.08
N GLU A 96 -10.06 -20.25 -14.34
CA GLU A 96 -9.56 -21.37 -15.16
C GLU A 96 -10.46 -21.60 -16.36
N ILE A 97 -9.91 -21.58 -17.56
CA ILE A 97 -10.62 -21.76 -18.83
C ILE A 97 -10.09 -23.01 -19.55
N ASN A 98 -11.00 -23.87 -20.01
CA ASN A 98 -10.68 -24.93 -20.95
C ASN A 98 -10.95 -24.45 -22.38
N ALA A 99 -9.88 -24.16 -23.13
CA ALA A 99 -9.96 -23.63 -24.48
C ALA A 99 -10.62 -24.59 -25.49
N ASN A 100 -10.50 -25.91 -25.29
CA ASN A 100 -11.08 -26.89 -26.20
C ASN A 100 -12.60 -27.03 -25.98
N LYS A 101 -13.03 -26.97 -24.70
CA LYS A 101 -14.45 -27.04 -24.33
C LYS A 101 -15.14 -25.68 -24.42
N LYS A 102 -14.40 -24.57 -24.55
CA LYS A 102 -14.87 -23.19 -24.51
C LYS A 102 -15.67 -22.90 -23.23
N GLN A 103 -15.15 -23.34 -22.10
CA GLN A 103 -15.85 -23.31 -20.82
C GLN A 103 -14.94 -22.79 -19.72
N ALA A 104 -15.47 -21.95 -18.85
CA ALA A 104 -14.86 -21.64 -17.57
C ALA A 104 -14.99 -22.88 -16.65
N VAL A 105 -13.85 -23.34 -16.11
CA VAL A 105 -13.77 -24.45 -15.17
C VAL A 105 -13.80 -23.93 -13.75
N LYS A 106 -13.21 -22.75 -13.53
CA LYS A 106 -13.21 -22.04 -12.26
C LYS A 106 -13.44 -20.55 -12.51
N SER A 107 -14.21 -19.91 -11.63
CA SER A 107 -14.38 -18.46 -11.55
C SER A 107 -14.62 -18.11 -10.08
N GLU A 108 -13.56 -17.70 -9.39
CA GLU A 108 -13.61 -17.30 -7.98
C GLU A 108 -13.29 -15.80 -7.88
N ASN A 109 -14.12 -15.04 -7.19
CA ASN A 109 -14.06 -13.58 -7.12
C ASN A 109 -14.07 -12.89 -8.50
N CYS A 110 -14.67 -13.55 -9.50
CA CYS A 110 -14.81 -13.01 -10.85
C CYS A 110 -15.94 -13.71 -11.62
N THR A 111 -16.34 -13.06 -12.71
CA THR A 111 -17.23 -13.65 -13.72
C THR A 111 -16.48 -13.76 -15.05
N VAL A 112 -16.56 -14.94 -15.69
CA VAL A 112 -16.04 -15.18 -17.03
C VAL A 112 -17.21 -15.52 -17.93
N SER A 113 -17.33 -14.82 -19.07
CA SER A 113 -18.44 -14.99 -20.03
C SER A 113 -17.98 -14.84 -21.49
N ASN A 114 -18.87 -15.10 -22.42
CA ASN A 114 -18.64 -14.92 -23.86
C ASN A 114 -17.39 -15.62 -24.41
N ILE A 115 -17.06 -16.83 -23.91
CA ILE A 115 -15.88 -17.59 -24.32
C ILE A 115 -16.03 -18.03 -25.79
N LYS A 116 -15.11 -17.58 -26.64
CA LYS A 116 -15.09 -17.88 -28.09
C LYS A 116 -13.69 -18.36 -28.51
N LYS A 117 -13.68 -19.33 -29.41
CA LYS A 117 -12.43 -19.79 -30.05
C LYS A 117 -12.55 -19.61 -31.57
N ASN A 118 -11.73 -18.73 -32.14
CA ASN A 118 -11.66 -18.45 -33.56
C ASN A 118 -10.34 -18.97 -34.13
N GLY A 119 -10.38 -20.12 -34.83
CA GLY A 119 -9.17 -20.80 -35.22
C GLY A 119 -8.33 -21.23 -34.03
N LYS A 120 -7.16 -20.63 -33.82
CA LYS A 120 -6.26 -20.88 -32.69
C LYS A 120 -6.40 -19.83 -31.58
N ASP A 121 -7.08 -18.70 -31.82
CA ASP A 121 -7.27 -17.63 -30.89
C ASP A 121 -8.41 -17.94 -29.90
N LEU A 122 -8.26 -17.51 -28.65
CA LEU A 122 -9.27 -17.63 -27.60
C LEU A 122 -9.60 -16.23 -27.07
N SER A 123 -10.89 -15.91 -26.98
CA SER A 123 -11.35 -14.65 -26.39
C SER A 123 -12.48 -14.89 -25.38
N PHE A 124 -12.58 -14.01 -24.40
CA PHE A 124 -13.66 -14.02 -23.40
C PHE A 124 -13.76 -12.68 -22.68
N ASP A 125 -14.90 -12.44 -22.06
CA ASP A 125 -15.09 -11.31 -21.17
C ASP A 125 -14.81 -11.73 -19.72
N TYR A 126 -14.15 -10.84 -18.97
CA TYR A 126 -13.75 -11.04 -17.59
C TYR A 126 -14.15 -9.83 -16.73
N LEU A 127 -14.77 -10.09 -15.58
CA LEU A 127 -15.09 -9.09 -14.56
C LEU A 127 -14.64 -9.61 -13.21
N ALA A 128 -13.64 -8.98 -12.60
CA ALA A 128 -13.21 -9.24 -11.23
C ALA A 128 -14.17 -8.60 -10.21
N GLU A 129 -14.16 -9.07 -8.97
CA GLU A 129 -14.85 -8.42 -7.84
C GLU A 129 -13.98 -7.40 -7.13
N ALA A 130 -12.65 -7.45 -7.34
CA ALA A 130 -11.68 -6.54 -6.76
C ALA A 130 -10.62 -6.11 -7.78
N LEU A 131 -9.95 -4.98 -7.53
CA LEU A 131 -8.76 -4.56 -8.26
C LEU A 131 -7.51 -5.14 -7.60
N PRO A 132 -6.43 -5.43 -8.37
CA PRO A 132 -5.15 -5.79 -7.80
C PRO A 132 -4.53 -4.63 -7.02
N TYR A 133 -3.67 -4.93 -6.03
CA TYR A 133 -2.93 -3.88 -5.34
C TYR A 133 -1.74 -3.41 -6.20
N PRO A 134 -1.67 -2.13 -6.60
CA PRO A 134 -0.57 -1.59 -7.39
C PRO A 134 0.59 -1.23 -6.45
N LEU A 135 1.70 -1.98 -6.53
CA LEU A 135 2.90 -1.66 -5.75
C LEU A 135 3.60 -0.43 -6.34
N ASP A 136 3.79 0.61 -5.51
CA ASP A 136 4.54 1.78 -5.91
C ASP A 136 6.03 1.42 -6.09
N THR A 137 6.58 1.77 -7.24
CA THR A 137 7.99 1.55 -7.59
C THR A 137 8.89 2.75 -7.29
N ILE A 138 8.31 3.86 -6.81
CA ILE A 138 9.00 5.11 -6.51
C ILE A 138 9.14 5.24 -5.00
N ALA A 139 10.34 5.59 -4.52
CA ALA A 139 10.55 5.93 -3.11
C ALA A 139 9.90 7.29 -2.82
N ARG A 140 8.96 7.33 -1.87
CA ARG A 140 8.19 8.53 -1.50
C ARG A 140 8.28 8.79 0.00
N GLY A 141 8.16 10.06 0.36
CA GLY A 141 8.16 10.50 1.74
C GLY A 141 9.52 10.96 2.24
N TRP A 142 9.50 11.60 3.40
CA TRP A 142 10.71 12.20 4.00
C TRP A 142 11.67 11.11 4.49
N GLY A 143 12.93 11.19 4.02
CA GLY A 143 13.99 10.27 4.44
C GLY A 143 13.87 8.84 3.90
N GLN A 144 12.87 8.56 3.06
CA GLN A 144 12.66 7.25 2.45
C GLN A 144 13.57 7.05 1.24
N LYS A 145 14.13 5.84 1.10
CA LYS A 145 15.06 5.47 0.01
C LYS A 145 14.58 4.28 -0.79
N LYS A 146 13.63 3.51 -0.26
CA LYS A 146 13.11 2.30 -0.88
C LYS A 146 11.67 2.53 -1.33
N SER A 147 11.27 1.86 -2.39
CA SER A 147 9.87 1.83 -2.84
C SER A 147 9.07 0.74 -2.12
N GLN A 148 7.75 0.77 -2.26
CA GLN A 148 6.88 -0.31 -1.78
C GLN A 148 7.22 -1.65 -2.46
N ALA A 149 7.57 -1.62 -3.75
CA ALA A 149 7.91 -2.82 -4.51
C ALA A 149 9.12 -3.60 -3.97
N GLU A 150 9.98 -2.98 -3.15
CA GLU A 150 11.08 -3.68 -2.48
C GLU A 150 10.58 -4.77 -1.49
N VAL A 151 9.32 -4.70 -1.06
CA VAL A 151 8.69 -5.73 -0.21
C VAL A 151 8.75 -7.12 -0.83
N LEU A 152 8.74 -7.21 -2.18
CA LEU A 152 8.80 -8.47 -2.92
C LEU A 152 10.09 -9.27 -2.66
N LYS A 153 11.15 -8.58 -2.22
CA LYS A 153 12.42 -9.20 -1.84
C LYS A 153 12.40 -9.78 -0.42
N VAL A 154 11.39 -9.43 0.38
CA VAL A 154 11.36 -9.70 1.83
C VAL A 154 10.27 -10.68 2.21
N VAL A 155 9.08 -10.54 1.63
CA VAL A 155 7.92 -11.40 1.92
C VAL A 155 7.21 -11.81 0.62
N PRO A 156 6.52 -12.97 0.58
CA PRO A 156 5.81 -13.46 -0.60
C PRO A 156 4.47 -12.72 -0.81
N PHE A 157 4.55 -11.39 -0.98
CA PHE A 157 3.35 -10.54 -1.06
C PHE A 157 2.48 -10.88 -2.27
N MET A 158 3.09 -11.10 -3.44
CA MET A 158 2.34 -11.43 -4.66
C MET A 158 1.67 -12.79 -4.57
N GLU A 159 2.36 -13.75 -3.96
CA GLU A 159 1.89 -15.14 -3.87
C GLU A 159 0.82 -15.32 -2.79
N GLU A 160 0.85 -14.53 -1.74
CA GLU A 160 -0.05 -14.69 -0.59
C GLU A 160 -1.17 -13.65 -0.51
N MET A 161 -1.01 -12.44 -1.11
CA MET A 161 -1.92 -11.32 -0.91
C MET A 161 -2.45 -10.67 -2.20
N ASN A 162 -1.76 -10.89 -3.35
CA ASN A 162 -2.06 -10.13 -4.56
C ASN A 162 -2.05 -11.03 -5.79
N ARG A 163 -2.95 -12.00 -5.81
CA ARG A 163 -3.07 -12.95 -6.92
C ARG A 163 -4.33 -12.70 -7.74
N GLU A 164 -4.14 -12.51 -9.04
CA GLU A 164 -5.17 -12.46 -10.07
C GLU A 164 -4.83 -13.54 -11.10
N THR A 165 -5.24 -14.77 -10.82
CA THR A 165 -4.79 -15.95 -11.55
C THR A 165 -5.57 -16.13 -12.84
N LEU A 166 -4.86 -16.18 -13.97
CA LEU A 166 -5.38 -16.65 -15.26
C LEU A 166 -4.74 -17.99 -15.61
N LYS A 167 -5.55 -19.05 -15.65
CA LYS A 167 -5.15 -20.39 -16.08
C LYS A 167 -5.95 -20.79 -17.33
N VAL A 168 -5.24 -21.20 -18.38
CA VAL A 168 -5.90 -21.65 -19.62
C VAL A 168 -5.32 -22.96 -20.10
N THR A 169 -6.14 -24.00 -20.13
CA THR A 169 -5.77 -25.34 -20.58
C THR A 169 -6.19 -25.60 -22.04
N GLY A 170 -5.49 -26.50 -22.72
CA GLY A 170 -5.81 -26.91 -24.09
C GLY A 170 -5.26 -26.01 -25.19
N LEU A 171 -4.30 -25.13 -24.86
CA LEU A 171 -3.53 -24.33 -25.81
C LEU A 171 -2.17 -24.98 -26.12
N LYS A 172 -1.63 -24.77 -27.33
CA LYS A 172 -0.30 -25.28 -27.75
C LYS A 172 0.49 -24.21 -28.47
N GLY A 173 1.79 -24.08 -28.09
CA GLY A 173 2.71 -23.06 -28.57
C GLY A 173 2.49 -21.73 -27.89
N ASN A 174 2.92 -20.61 -28.46
CA ASN A 174 2.95 -19.30 -27.81
C ASN A 174 1.71 -18.47 -28.13
N TYR A 175 1.27 -17.69 -27.15
CA TYR A 175 0.12 -16.79 -27.23
C TYR A 175 0.48 -15.42 -26.70
N LYS A 176 0.12 -14.39 -27.46
CA LYS A 176 0.12 -13.02 -27.03
C LYS A 176 -1.19 -12.76 -26.27
N LEU A 177 -1.08 -12.30 -25.03
CA LEU A 177 -2.23 -11.88 -24.23
C LEU A 177 -2.49 -10.38 -24.48
N LEU A 178 -3.72 -10.08 -24.87
CA LEU A 178 -4.24 -8.71 -24.93
C LEU A 178 -5.41 -8.59 -23.95
N ILE A 179 -5.50 -7.44 -23.26
CA ILE A 179 -6.62 -7.05 -22.42
C ILE A 179 -7.09 -5.67 -22.86
N ASP A 180 -8.35 -5.55 -23.30
CA ASP A 180 -8.93 -4.32 -23.88
C ASP A 180 -8.04 -3.74 -25.02
N ASP A 181 -7.52 -4.62 -25.89
CA ASP A 181 -6.60 -4.35 -26.98
C ASP A 181 -5.14 -3.98 -26.56
N GLU A 182 -4.84 -3.79 -25.29
CA GLU A 182 -3.50 -3.58 -24.76
C GLU A 182 -2.69 -4.87 -24.73
N GLU A 183 -1.49 -4.88 -25.30
CA GLU A 183 -0.57 -6.02 -25.28
C GLU A 183 0.11 -6.13 -23.92
N ILE A 184 -0.21 -7.20 -23.17
CA ILE A 184 0.34 -7.44 -21.83
C ILE A 184 1.66 -8.19 -21.90
N GLY A 185 1.69 -9.31 -22.63
CA GLY A 185 2.88 -10.13 -22.78
C GLY A 185 2.63 -11.37 -23.64
N THR A 186 3.61 -12.26 -23.70
CA THR A 186 3.53 -13.52 -24.46
C THR A 186 3.91 -14.70 -23.58
N TRP A 187 3.07 -15.72 -23.55
CA TRP A 187 3.26 -16.94 -22.77
C TRP A 187 3.03 -18.18 -23.64
N SER A 188 3.73 -19.24 -23.30
CA SER A 188 3.46 -20.56 -23.89
C SER A 188 2.15 -21.15 -23.35
N GLY A 189 1.55 -22.06 -24.12
CA GLY A 189 0.38 -22.81 -23.63
C GLY A 189 0.64 -23.59 -22.32
N ASP A 190 1.87 -24.01 -22.09
CA ASP A 190 2.27 -24.72 -20.86
C ASP A 190 2.35 -23.76 -19.65
N GLU A 191 2.83 -22.53 -19.84
CA GLU A 191 2.81 -21.48 -18.80
C GLU A 191 1.37 -21.08 -18.48
N LEU A 192 0.54 -20.84 -19.49
CA LEU A 192 -0.88 -20.55 -19.30
C LEU A 192 -1.63 -21.71 -18.63
N ALA A 193 -1.25 -22.97 -18.88
CA ALA A 193 -1.84 -24.13 -18.23
C ALA A 193 -1.42 -24.27 -16.75
N LYS A 194 -0.27 -23.73 -16.37
CA LYS A 194 0.15 -23.64 -14.96
C LYS A 194 -0.53 -22.49 -14.22
N GLY A 195 -0.89 -21.43 -14.95
CA GLY A 195 -1.46 -20.20 -14.45
C GLY A 195 -0.43 -19.08 -14.37
N ILE A 196 -0.85 -17.88 -14.76
CA ILE A 196 -0.08 -16.63 -14.65
C ILE A 196 -0.79 -15.68 -13.68
N ASN A 197 -0.04 -14.82 -13.01
CA ASN A 197 -0.60 -13.82 -12.09
C ASN A 197 -0.72 -12.46 -12.80
N LEU A 198 -1.91 -12.06 -13.20
CA LEU A 198 -2.17 -10.79 -13.87
C LEU A 198 -1.91 -9.58 -12.98
N ALA A 199 -2.02 -9.72 -11.65
CA ALA A 199 -1.69 -8.65 -10.69
C ALA A 199 -0.19 -8.30 -10.68
N ALA A 200 0.68 -9.16 -11.20
CA ALA A 200 2.11 -8.87 -11.38
C ALA A 200 2.41 -8.08 -12.67
N GLU A 201 1.44 -7.98 -13.58
CA GLU A 201 1.58 -7.38 -14.89
C GLU A 201 1.12 -5.91 -14.86
N SER A 202 2.05 -4.98 -14.68
CA SER A 202 1.73 -3.55 -14.52
C SER A 202 1.05 -2.90 -15.74
N LYS A 203 1.10 -3.52 -16.92
CA LYS A 203 0.44 -3.05 -18.13
C LYS A 203 -1.05 -3.39 -18.19
N THR A 204 -1.55 -4.26 -17.33
CA THR A 204 -2.98 -4.63 -17.36
C THR A 204 -3.87 -3.42 -17.07
N PRO A 205 -4.98 -3.23 -17.80
CA PRO A 205 -5.87 -2.09 -17.59
C PRO A 205 -6.42 -2.01 -16.15
N GLN A 206 -6.66 -3.14 -15.49
CA GLN A 206 -7.09 -3.18 -14.10
C GLN A 206 -5.99 -2.74 -13.13
N TYR A 207 -4.71 -3.06 -13.39
CA TYR A 207 -3.58 -2.54 -12.62
C TYR A 207 -3.48 -1.01 -12.77
N GLN A 208 -3.59 -0.51 -14.02
CA GLN A 208 -3.56 0.93 -14.30
C GLN A 208 -4.75 1.67 -13.66
N GLN A 209 -5.92 1.03 -13.62
CA GLN A 209 -7.08 1.55 -12.88
C GLN A 209 -6.79 1.64 -11.38
N ALA A 210 -6.23 0.60 -10.77
CA ALA A 210 -5.84 0.58 -9.36
C ALA A 210 -4.77 1.62 -9.05
N LEU A 211 -3.79 1.79 -9.93
CA LEU A 211 -2.73 2.81 -9.83
C LEU A 211 -3.32 4.23 -9.85
N THR A 212 -4.30 4.47 -10.71
CA THR A 212 -5.01 5.76 -10.76
C THR A 212 -5.74 6.04 -9.43
N VAL A 213 -6.41 5.04 -8.86
CA VAL A 213 -7.05 5.17 -7.53
C VAL A 213 -6.01 5.49 -6.45
N MET A 214 -4.85 4.83 -6.47
CA MET A 214 -3.75 5.10 -5.54
C MET A 214 -3.29 6.56 -5.63
N HIS A 215 -3.04 7.08 -6.84
CA HIS A 215 -2.60 8.47 -7.02
C HIS A 215 -3.64 9.50 -6.59
N LEU A 216 -4.92 9.28 -6.87
CA LEU A 216 -5.99 10.14 -6.36
C LEU A 216 -6.02 10.17 -4.83
N ASN A 217 -5.81 9.01 -4.19
CA ASN A 217 -5.75 8.93 -2.74
C ASN A 217 -4.49 9.61 -2.17
N GLU A 218 -3.35 9.58 -2.87
CA GLU A 218 -2.15 10.34 -2.50
C GLU A 218 -2.43 11.85 -2.51
N TYR A 219 -3.08 12.38 -3.56
CA TYR A 219 -3.49 13.80 -3.59
C TYR A 219 -4.43 14.16 -2.44
N ARG A 220 -5.41 13.30 -2.16
CA ARG A 220 -6.30 13.48 -1.00
C ARG A 220 -5.51 13.55 0.32
N TRP A 221 -4.51 12.68 0.49
CA TRP A 221 -3.66 12.64 1.66
C TRP A 221 -2.80 13.91 1.83
N GLU A 222 -2.31 14.48 0.75
CA GLU A 222 -1.56 15.73 0.79
C GLU A 222 -2.42 16.90 1.30
N ILE A 223 -3.69 16.95 0.87
CA ILE A 223 -4.63 17.96 1.37
C ILE A 223 -4.93 17.71 2.85
N GLU A 224 -5.29 16.47 3.21
CA GLU A 224 -5.59 16.08 4.60
C GLU A 224 -4.41 16.36 5.54
N ARG A 225 -3.17 16.22 5.07
CA ARG A 225 -1.99 16.56 5.84
C ARG A 225 -2.01 18.02 6.30
N THR A 226 -2.48 18.94 5.48
CA THR A 226 -2.56 20.36 5.87
C THR A 226 -3.52 20.59 7.04
N PHE A 227 -4.63 19.83 7.11
CA PHE A 227 -5.56 19.87 8.25
C PHE A 227 -4.94 19.30 9.52
N ARG A 228 -4.20 18.19 9.42
CA ARG A 228 -3.49 17.61 10.57
C ARG A 228 -2.40 18.54 11.10
N GLU A 229 -1.66 19.19 10.21
CA GLU A 229 -0.65 20.16 10.60
C GLU A 229 -1.25 21.44 11.19
N TYR A 230 -2.39 21.91 10.68
CA TYR A 230 -3.16 22.99 11.31
C TYR A 230 -3.62 22.58 12.71
N ALA A 231 -4.25 21.43 12.88
CA ALA A 231 -4.66 20.92 14.18
C ALA A 231 -3.46 20.76 15.14
N TRP A 232 -2.29 20.35 14.62
CA TRP A 232 -1.08 20.30 15.44
C TRP A 232 -0.66 21.69 15.94
N CYS A 233 -0.75 22.75 15.11
CA CYS A 233 -0.48 24.10 15.54
C CYS A 233 -1.47 24.54 16.64
N GLU A 234 -2.76 24.25 16.45
CA GLU A 234 -3.81 24.61 17.40
C GLU A 234 -3.62 23.92 18.76
N PHE A 235 -3.60 22.57 18.77
CA PHE A 235 -3.55 21.80 20.01
C PHE A 235 -2.13 21.65 20.58
N GLY A 236 -1.11 21.60 19.74
CA GLY A 236 0.28 21.42 20.16
C GLY A 236 0.98 22.71 20.60
N PHE A 237 0.53 23.86 20.08
CA PHE A 237 1.16 25.14 20.34
C PHE A 237 0.19 26.21 20.88
N PHE A 238 -0.86 26.56 20.14
CA PHE A 238 -1.72 27.70 20.49
C PHE A 238 -2.58 27.45 21.73
N GLN A 239 -3.03 26.23 21.98
CA GLN A 239 -3.79 25.87 23.18
C GLN A 239 -3.04 26.29 24.45
N GLN A 240 -1.73 26.02 24.51
CA GLN A 240 -0.89 26.36 25.67
C GLN A 240 -0.64 27.86 25.81
N LYS A 241 -0.91 28.64 24.74
CA LYS A 241 -0.78 30.10 24.70
C LYS A 241 -2.11 30.81 24.92
N GLY A 242 -3.19 30.08 25.12
CA GLY A 242 -4.55 30.65 25.24
C GLY A 242 -5.05 31.26 23.93
N LEU A 243 -4.53 30.77 22.79
CA LEU A 243 -4.85 31.25 21.44
C LEU A 243 -5.47 30.16 20.57
N LEU A 244 -6.06 29.12 21.18
CA LEU A 244 -6.72 28.02 20.45
C LEU A 244 -7.81 28.61 19.52
N TYR A 245 -7.68 28.33 18.23
CA TYR A 245 -8.56 28.84 17.16
C TYR A 245 -8.69 30.37 17.11
N ALA A 246 -7.67 31.08 17.54
CA ALA A 246 -7.66 32.54 17.40
C ALA A 246 -7.67 32.96 15.92
N ASP A 247 -6.96 32.22 15.08
CA ASP A 247 -6.95 32.39 13.62
C ASP A 247 -6.81 33.86 13.18
N ASP A 248 -5.96 34.60 13.89
CA ASP A 248 -5.80 36.05 13.74
C ASP A 248 -4.32 36.46 13.62
N ARG A 249 -4.11 37.75 13.44
CA ARG A 249 -2.75 38.32 13.34
C ARG A 249 -1.91 38.08 14.59
N LYS A 250 -2.54 38.08 15.77
CA LYS A 250 -1.85 37.89 17.04
C LYS A 250 -1.30 36.43 17.12
N ALA A 251 -2.06 35.47 16.64
CA ALA A 251 -1.58 34.08 16.57
C ALA A 251 -0.31 33.99 15.70
N ILE A 252 -0.29 34.64 14.53
CA ILE A 252 0.89 34.71 13.64
C ILE A 252 2.08 35.37 14.35
N GLU A 253 1.89 36.50 15.03
CA GLU A 253 2.94 37.20 15.75
C GLU A 253 3.55 36.31 16.86
N VAL A 254 2.71 35.65 17.66
CA VAL A 254 3.17 34.71 18.67
C VAL A 254 3.87 33.48 18.07
N MET A 255 3.41 32.99 16.91
CA MET A 255 4.10 31.93 16.20
C MET A 255 5.49 32.38 15.75
N ASP A 256 5.61 33.56 15.11
CA ASP A 256 6.86 34.12 14.61
C ASP A 256 7.91 34.31 15.71
N GLU A 257 7.51 34.76 16.91
CA GLU A 257 8.38 34.89 18.10
C GLU A 257 8.95 33.57 18.61
N ASN A 258 8.35 32.44 18.22
CA ASN A 258 8.73 31.10 18.69
C ASN A 258 9.37 30.20 17.64
N LEU A 259 9.52 30.66 16.39
CA LEU A 259 10.06 29.81 15.28
C LEU A 259 11.47 29.31 15.56
N ASP A 260 12.35 30.13 16.13
CA ASP A 260 13.74 29.73 16.40
C ASP A 260 13.88 28.77 17.59
N LYS A 261 12.84 28.71 18.44
CA LYS A 261 12.77 27.83 19.61
C LYS A 261 12.14 26.49 19.31
N ASN A 262 11.42 26.39 18.18
CA ASN A 262 10.65 25.19 17.81
C ASN A 262 10.73 24.89 16.32
N VAL A 263 11.62 23.99 15.94
CA VAL A 263 11.83 23.58 14.54
C VAL A 263 10.55 23.02 13.87
N TRP A 264 9.68 22.40 14.64
CA TRP A 264 8.42 21.86 14.15
C TRP A 264 7.43 22.97 13.79
N LEU A 265 7.43 24.05 14.56
CA LEU A 265 6.63 25.23 14.30
C LEU A 265 7.12 25.96 13.06
N LYS A 266 8.45 26.09 12.91
CA LYS A 266 9.08 26.72 11.75
C LYS A 266 8.66 26.07 10.44
N GLY A 267 8.63 24.74 10.39
CA GLY A 267 8.20 23.98 9.20
C GLY A 267 6.70 24.13 8.86
N ARG A 268 5.88 24.62 9.79
CA ARG A 268 4.41 24.75 9.62
C ARG A 268 3.91 26.17 9.44
N ARG A 269 4.79 27.13 9.58
CA ARG A 269 4.42 28.56 9.59
C ARG A 269 3.70 29.00 8.31
N ASP A 270 4.22 28.63 7.14
CA ASP A 270 3.62 29.00 5.85
C ASP A 270 2.26 28.30 5.63
N MET A 271 2.15 27.03 6.02
CA MET A 271 0.89 26.30 5.97
C MET A 271 -0.15 26.94 6.91
N TYR A 272 0.20 27.22 8.17
CA TYR A 272 -0.72 27.83 9.14
C TYR A 272 -1.25 29.18 8.65
N SER A 273 -0.38 30.03 8.09
CA SER A 273 -0.78 31.36 7.58
C SER A 273 -1.85 31.33 6.49
N LYS A 274 -2.04 30.19 5.85
CA LYS A 274 -3.09 29.93 4.85
C LYS A 274 -4.30 29.25 5.49
N MET A 275 -4.04 28.22 6.30
CA MET A 275 -5.09 27.40 6.90
C MET A 275 -5.83 28.08 8.06
N MET A 276 -5.30 29.19 8.60
CA MET A 276 -6.03 30.03 9.58
C MET A 276 -7.32 30.64 8.99
N PHE A 277 -7.41 30.80 7.67
CA PHE A 277 -8.62 31.31 7.04
C PHE A 277 -9.64 30.19 6.82
N GLU A 278 -10.83 30.33 7.40
CA GLU A 278 -11.92 29.36 7.26
C GLU A 278 -12.26 29.06 5.80
N ALA A 279 -12.37 30.09 4.98
CA ALA A 279 -12.65 29.94 3.55
C ALA A 279 -11.59 29.10 2.81
N VAL A 280 -10.34 29.10 3.26
CA VAL A 280 -9.28 28.23 2.71
C VAL A 280 -9.50 26.80 3.16
N ARG A 281 -9.85 26.59 4.43
CA ARG A 281 -10.18 25.23 4.94
C ARG A 281 -11.38 24.65 4.21
N ASP A 282 -12.44 25.44 4.00
CA ASP A 282 -13.63 25.01 3.26
C ASP A 282 -13.30 24.61 1.82
N ALA A 283 -12.50 25.41 1.12
CA ALA A 283 -12.07 25.10 -0.24
C ALA A 283 -11.24 23.79 -0.29
N ARG A 284 -10.35 23.59 0.67
CA ARG A 284 -9.55 22.35 0.78
C ARG A 284 -10.43 21.13 1.09
N GLN A 285 -11.46 21.28 1.93
CA GLN A 285 -12.42 20.22 2.19
C GLN A 285 -13.18 19.84 0.92
N GLN A 286 -13.68 20.80 0.18
CA GLN A 286 -14.36 20.55 -1.10
C GLN A 286 -13.45 19.86 -2.12
N GLU A 287 -12.17 20.22 -2.18
CA GLU A 287 -11.17 19.55 -3.02
C GLU A 287 -11.00 18.06 -2.62
N MET A 288 -10.94 17.75 -1.32
CA MET A 288 -10.92 16.35 -0.84
C MET A 288 -12.19 15.60 -1.23
N ASP A 289 -13.37 16.24 -1.12
CA ASP A 289 -14.66 15.62 -1.46
C ASP A 289 -14.73 15.28 -2.95
N VAL A 290 -14.20 16.13 -3.83
CA VAL A 290 -14.08 15.86 -5.27
C VAL A 290 -13.20 14.61 -5.51
N LEU A 291 -12.03 14.53 -4.83
CA LEU A 291 -11.13 13.38 -4.96
C LEU A 291 -11.77 12.09 -4.42
N ILE A 292 -12.44 12.15 -3.29
CA ILE A 292 -13.16 11.01 -2.69
C ILE A 292 -14.23 10.49 -3.66
N ASN A 293 -15.05 11.39 -4.20
CA ASN A 293 -16.09 11.02 -5.14
C ASN A 293 -15.51 10.36 -6.40
N LYS A 294 -14.38 10.90 -6.92
CA LYS A 294 -13.71 10.33 -8.08
C LYS A 294 -13.11 8.95 -7.78
N ILE A 295 -12.52 8.75 -6.60
CA ILE A 295 -12.04 7.45 -6.15
C ILE A 295 -13.19 6.42 -6.14
N TYR A 296 -14.33 6.74 -5.53
CA TYR A 296 -15.48 5.84 -5.47
C TYR A 296 -16.17 5.61 -6.81
N GLU A 297 -16.03 6.51 -7.75
CA GLU A 297 -16.48 6.34 -9.14
C GLU A 297 -15.66 5.27 -9.85
N ILE A 298 -14.31 5.34 -9.72
CA ILE A 298 -13.40 4.54 -10.55
C ILE A 298 -12.79 3.32 -9.85
N ASN A 299 -13.02 3.11 -8.55
CA ASN A 299 -12.46 1.96 -7.82
C ASN A 299 -13.21 0.63 -8.09
N LYS A 300 -14.29 0.67 -8.84
CA LYS A 300 -15.07 -0.53 -9.18
C LYS A 300 -14.47 -1.21 -10.39
N PRO A 301 -14.19 -2.52 -10.32
CA PRO A 301 -13.80 -3.29 -11.50
C PRO A 301 -14.82 -3.17 -12.64
N VAL A 302 -14.31 -3.21 -13.86
CA VAL A 302 -15.13 -3.17 -15.07
C VAL A 302 -14.87 -4.40 -15.94
N VAL A 303 -15.81 -4.75 -16.81
CA VAL A 303 -15.64 -5.87 -17.74
C VAL A 303 -14.44 -5.62 -18.64
N ARG A 304 -13.52 -6.59 -18.70
CA ARG A 304 -12.32 -6.60 -19.56
C ARG A 304 -12.48 -7.61 -20.67
N LYS A 305 -12.04 -7.27 -21.87
CA LYS A 305 -11.99 -8.19 -23.00
C LYS A 305 -10.63 -8.85 -23.07
N ILE A 306 -10.58 -10.14 -22.82
CA ILE A 306 -9.35 -10.94 -22.89
C ILE A 306 -9.25 -11.58 -24.27
N LEU A 307 -8.08 -11.44 -24.90
CA LEU A 307 -7.74 -12.12 -26.15
C LEU A 307 -6.36 -12.79 -26.04
N LEU A 308 -6.34 -14.11 -26.19
CA LEU A 308 -5.14 -14.90 -26.41
C LEU A 308 -4.98 -15.16 -27.89
N ARG A 309 -4.09 -14.40 -28.53
CA ARG A 309 -3.80 -14.49 -29.97
C ARG A 309 -2.62 -15.43 -30.20
N LYS A 310 -2.79 -16.42 -31.07
CA LYS A 310 -1.71 -17.36 -31.42
C LYS A 310 -0.58 -16.63 -32.17
N VAL A 311 0.66 -16.85 -31.71
CA VAL A 311 1.88 -16.36 -32.38
C VAL A 311 2.55 -17.47 -33.18
#